data_8dd21cf53d84f2b4b5433463b05e5f14
#
_entry.id   8dd21cf53d84f2b4b5433463b05e5f14
#
_cell.length_a   1.000
_cell.length_b   1.000
_cell.length_c   1.000
_cell.angle_alpha   90.00
_cell.angle_beta   90.00
_cell.angle_gamma   90.00
#
_symmetry.space_group_name_H-M   'P 1'
#
loop_
_entity.id
_entity.type
_entity.pdbx_description
1 polymer ?
#
loop_
_entity_poly.entity_id
_entity_poly.type
_entity_poly.pdbx_seq_one_letter_code
_entity_poly.pdbx_strand_id
1 'polypeptide(L)'
;MLESKWGLRFVALILAVFFFLSVNNVFGNIFNTDDLSQKSSKTIQDVPVDVIYNSKDLHVTKIPENVDVNLTGPQSKLIKIENPEDLKVVVDLSGKKAGKYQKKYQVRGIDSGINYQIKPEVAHINLENKITRVMHVQPDISSNSLDPKYKISKQSISPETVKVTGGEQQLKNIAYLKATFKNSSKVNKDTNDVADVSAFDKQLNKLNVSINPNEVNLKVTVEPFSKMVKVRKKTTGKLNE
;
A
#
# COMPACT_ATOMS: atom_id res chain seq x y z
N MET A 1 17.09 8.11 67.58
CA MET A 1 17.03 9.43 66.87
C MET A 1 15.86 10.28 67.23
N LEU A 2 14.75 9.76 67.75
CA LEU A 2 13.54 10.49 68.11
C LEU A 2 13.54 11.12 69.50
N GLU A 3 14.56 10.85 70.34
CA GLU A 3 14.66 11.35 71.72
C GLU A 3 15.42 12.69 71.86
N SER A 4 15.99 13.19 70.76
CA SER A 4 16.69 14.46 70.75
C SER A 4 15.64 15.58 70.49
N LYS A 5 15.66 16.61 71.34
CA LYS A 5 14.81 17.83 71.16
C LYS A 5 14.99 18.46 69.75
N TRP A 6 16.10 18.24 69.11
CA TRP A 6 16.41 18.67 67.77
C TRP A 6 15.70 17.77 66.70
N GLY A 7 15.67 16.45 66.95
CA GLY A 7 14.96 15.50 66.04
C GLY A 7 13.47 15.74 66.01
N LEU A 8 12.87 16.02 67.17
CA LEU A 8 11.43 16.39 67.24
C LEU A 8 11.10 17.67 66.46
N ARG A 9 11.99 18.69 66.53
CA ARG A 9 11.80 19.94 65.75
C ARG A 9 11.90 19.70 64.24
N PHE A 10 12.80 18.81 63.80
CA PHE A 10 12.95 18.45 62.40
C PHE A 10 11.77 17.68 61.87
N VAL A 11 11.24 16.73 62.61
CA VAL A 11 9.99 16.00 62.26
C VAL A 11 8.80 16.94 62.20
N ALA A 12 8.66 17.86 63.17
CA ALA A 12 7.58 18.83 63.16
C ALA A 12 7.67 19.76 61.92
N LEU A 13 8.86 20.17 61.51
CA LEU A 13 9.06 20.97 60.32
C LEU A 13 8.69 20.22 59.03
N ILE A 14 9.08 18.94 58.90
CA ILE A 14 8.68 18.11 57.79
C ILE A 14 7.17 17.94 57.71
N LEU A 15 6.50 17.66 58.83
CA LEU A 15 5.05 17.56 58.92
C LEU A 15 4.38 18.87 58.55
N ALA A 16 4.90 20.01 59.04
CA ALA A 16 4.34 21.34 58.74
C ALA A 16 4.45 21.63 57.24
N VAL A 17 5.61 21.32 56.59
CA VAL A 17 5.79 21.45 55.15
C VAL A 17 4.86 20.52 54.37
N PHE A 18 4.71 19.27 54.85
CA PHE A 18 3.81 18.31 54.22
C PHE A 18 2.34 18.75 54.30
N PHE A 19 1.88 19.21 55.48
CA PHE A 19 0.55 19.79 55.63
C PHE A 19 0.36 21.06 54.82
N PHE A 20 1.36 21.95 54.78
CA PHE A 20 1.32 23.16 53.95
C PHE A 20 1.15 22.82 52.47
N LEU A 21 1.92 21.87 51.95
CA LEU A 21 1.84 21.40 50.54
C LEU A 21 0.50 20.71 50.29
N SER A 22 -0.02 19.92 51.26
CA SER A 22 -1.29 19.25 51.14
C SER A 22 -2.49 20.20 51.16
N VAL A 23 -2.51 21.20 52.05
CA VAL A 23 -3.60 22.18 52.17
C VAL A 23 -3.61 23.14 50.97
N ASN A 24 -2.43 23.52 50.46
CA ASN A 24 -2.33 24.35 49.27
C ASN A 24 -2.44 23.61 47.95
N ASN A 25 -2.87 22.34 48.02
CA ASN A 25 -3.12 21.47 46.83
C ASN A 25 -1.93 21.38 45.85
N VAL A 26 -0.70 21.61 46.37
CA VAL A 26 0.53 21.53 45.54
C VAL A 26 0.72 20.14 44.98
N PHE A 27 0.33 19.08 45.74
CA PHE A 27 0.36 17.70 45.27
C PHE A 27 -0.65 17.43 44.13
N GLY A 28 -1.82 18.09 44.17
CA GLY A 28 -2.83 17.98 43.10
C GLY A 28 -2.31 18.58 41.77
N ASN A 29 -1.47 19.61 41.83
CA ASN A 29 -0.86 20.20 40.64
C ASN A 29 0.35 19.42 40.12
N ILE A 30 1.00 18.60 40.96
CA ILE A 30 2.16 17.76 40.58
C ILE A 30 1.66 16.43 39.96
N PHE A 31 0.51 15.93 40.42
CA PHE A 31 -0.13 14.72 39.90
C PHE A 31 -1.45 15.10 39.22
N ASN A 32 -1.36 15.88 38.13
CA ASN A 32 -2.52 16.20 37.29
C ASN A 32 -3.06 14.93 36.62
N THR A 33 -3.86 14.15 37.36
CA THR A 33 -4.68 13.10 36.79
C THR A 33 -5.81 13.65 35.92
N ASP A 34 -6.10 14.96 36.01
CA ASP A 34 -7.07 15.65 35.17
C ASP A 34 -6.63 15.74 33.70
N ASP A 35 -5.32 15.76 33.41
CA ASP A 35 -4.81 15.77 32.04
C ASP A 35 -5.21 14.50 31.26
N LEU A 36 -5.32 13.36 31.92
CA LEU A 36 -5.74 12.09 31.29
C LEU A 36 -7.24 12.03 31.03
N SER A 37 -8.03 12.88 31.71
CA SER A 37 -9.48 13.02 31.51
C SER A 37 -9.81 14.12 30.49
N GLN A 38 -8.86 14.98 30.13
CA GLN A 38 -9.07 16.01 29.11
C GLN A 38 -9.40 15.37 27.77
N LYS A 39 -10.40 15.94 27.10
CA LYS A 39 -10.71 15.59 25.73
C LYS A 39 -9.55 16.05 24.83
N SER A 40 -8.92 15.10 24.20
CA SER A 40 -7.84 15.31 23.25
C SER A 40 -8.28 14.88 21.85
N SER A 41 -7.56 15.32 20.83
CA SER A 41 -7.79 14.90 19.45
C SER A 41 -6.50 14.32 18.87
N LYS A 42 -6.63 13.20 18.16
CA LYS A 42 -5.51 12.52 17.50
C LYS A 42 -5.94 12.07 16.11
N THR A 43 -5.14 12.37 15.09
CA THR A 43 -5.37 11.88 13.73
C THR A 43 -4.44 10.71 13.45
N ILE A 44 -5.01 9.59 13.03
CA ILE A 44 -4.29 8.43 12.50
C ILE A 44 -4.45 8.46 10.99
N GLN A 45 -3.34 8.53 10.29
CA GLN A 45 -3.29 8.56 8.82
C GLN A 45 -3.16 7.15 8.26
N ASP A 46 -3.56 6.99 6.99
CA ASP A 46 -3.38 5.74 6.23
C ASP A 46 -3.99 4.49 6.87
N VAL A 47 -5.13 4.63 7.57
CA VAL A 47 -5.83 3.49 8.17
C VAL A 47 -6.44 2.62 7.07
N PRO A 48 -6.12 1.31 7.03
CA PRO A 48 -6.63 0.41 6.00
C PRO A 48 -8.14 0.21 6.10
N VAL A 49 -8.79 0.07 4.95
CA VAL A 49 -10.24 -0.11 4.83
C VAL A 49 -10.58 -1.54 4.45
N ASP A 50 -11.33 -2.21 5.30
CA ASP A 50 -11.92 -3.52 5.01
C ASP A 50 -13.30 -3.37 4.37
N VAL A 51 -13.56 -4.11 3.31
CA VAL A 51 -14.88 -4.16 2.68
C VAL A 51 -15.52 -5.52 2.93
N ILE A 52 -16.69 -5.53 3.55
CA ILE A 52 -17.46 -6.75 3.81
C ILE A 52 -18.46 -6.93 2.69
N TYR A 53 -18.30 -7.97 1.87
CA TYR A 53 -19.17 -8.30 0.74
C TYR A 53 -19.07 -9.78 0.37
N ASN A 54 -19.94 -10.28 -0.53
CA ASN A 54 -19.83 -11.64 -1.06
C ASN A 54 -18.69 -11.75 -2.08
N SER A 55 -17.48 -12.01 -1.61
CA SER A 55 -16.28 -12.13 -2.44
C SER A 55 -16.24 -13.38 -3.35
N LYS A 56 -17.20 -14.31 -3.23
CA LYS A 56 -17.33 -15.47 -4.15
C LYS A 56 -17.80 -15.00 -5.52
N ASP A 57 -18.85 -14.18 -5.55
CA ASP A 57 -19.56 -13.82 -6.77
C ASP A 57 -19.30 -12.36 -7.20
N LEU A 58 -18.75 -11.54 -6.31
CA LEU A 58 -18.54 -10.12 -6.53
C LEU A 58 -17.06 -9.72 -6.35
N HIS A 59 -16.70 -8.60 -6.98
CA HIS A 59 -15.39 -7.97 -6.89
C HIS A 59 -15.54 -6.46 -6.70
N VAL A 60 -14.74 -5.89 -5.79
CA VAL A 60 -14.71 -4.44 -5.54
C VAL A 60 -13.67 -3.82 -6.47
N THR A 61 -14.07 -2.81 -7.25
CA THR A 61 -13.16 -2.18 -8.23
C THR A 61 -12.78 -0.74 -7.94
N LYS A 62 -13.52 -0.06 -7.08
CA LYS A 62 -13.25 1.35 -6.71
C LYS A 62 -13.56 1.56 -5.24
N ILE A 63 -12.53 1.68 -4.45
CA ILE A 63 -12.55 2.11 -3.06
C ILE A 63 -11.16 2.64 -2.71
N PRO A 64 -11.03 3.71 -1.91
CA PRO A 64 -9.74 4.05 -1.30
C PRO A 64 -9.25 2.90 -0.43
N GLU A 65 -7.98 2.52 -0.59
CA GLU A 65 -7.37 1.46 0.22
C GLU A 65 -7.19 1.91 1.67
N ASN A 66 -6.92 3.20 1.87
CA ASN A 66 -6.70 3.82 3.18
C ASN A 66 -7.53 5.09 3.36
N VAL A 67 -7.76 5.45 4.61
CA VAL A 67 -8.46 6.68 5.02
C VAL A 67 -7.81 7.29 6.26
N ASP A 68 -8.00 8.59 6.47
CA ASP A 68 -7.58 9.26 7.69
C ASP A 68 -8.71 9.25 8.71
N VAL A 69 -8.38 8.91 9.95
CA VAL A 69 -9.33 8.85 11.06
C VAL A 69 -8.93 9.87 12.13
N ASN A 70 -9.78 10.86 12.35
CA ASN A 70 -9.62 11.80 13.45
C ASN A 70 -10.42 11.28 14.66
N LEU A 71 -9.72 11.02 15.77
CA LEU A 71 -10.25 10.53 17.01
C LEU A 71 -10.34 11.68 18.02
N THR A 72 -11.45 11.73 18.78
CA THR A 72 -11.64 12.71 19.87
C THR A 72 -12.17 12.01 21.09
N GLY A 73 -11.49 12.13 22.22
CA GLY A 73 -11.88 11.47 23.46
C GLY A 73 -10.89 11.69 24.59
N PRO A 74 -11.05 10.97 25.72
CA PRO A 74 -10.10 11.03 26.82
C PRO A 74 -8.70 10.61 26.39
N GLN A 75 -7.68 11.38 26.75
CA GLN A 75 -6.29 11.14 26.38
C GLN A 75 -5.82 9.73 26.78
N SER A 76 -6.23 9.24 27.95
CA SER A 76 -5.92 7.89 28.46
C SER A 76 -6.39 6.76 27.52
N LYS A 77 -7.44 7.00 26.73
CA LYS A 77 -7.94 6.05 25.71
C LYS A 77 -7.25 6.23 24.37
N LEU A 78 -6.95 7.48 23.98
CA LEU A 78 -6.31 7.77 22.69
C LEU A 78 -4.84 7.34 22.63
N ILE A 79 -4.14 7.30 23.77
CA ILE A 79 -2.75 6.83 23.85
C ILE A 79 -2.62 5.37 23.41
N LYS A 80 -3.65 4.55 23.61
CA LYS A 80 -3.64 3.13 23.23
C LYS A 80 -3.74 2.87 21.72
N ILE A 81 -4.12 3.89 20.96
CA ILE A 81 -4.28 3.81 19.50
C ILE A 81 -3.12 4.57 18.88
N GLU A 82 -2.06 3.87 18.51
CA GLU A 82 -0.82 4.49 18.01
C GLU A 82 -0.63 4.28 16.50
N ASN A 83 -1.01 3.10 16.02
CA ASN A 83 -0.78 2.67 14.65
C ASN A 83 -2.09 2.57 13.85
N PRO A 84 -2.04 2.67 12.52
CA PRO A 84 -3.22 2.45 11.66
C PRO A 84 -3.89 1.10 11.89
N GLU A 85 -3.14 0.05 12.20
CA GLU A 85 -3.62 -1.31 12.43
C GLU A 85 -4.41 -1.47 13.73
N ASP A 86 -4.30 -0.52 14.68
CA ASP A 86 -5.08 -0.51 15.91
C ASP A 86 -6.56 -0.15 15.65
N LEU A 87 -6.85 0.41 14.47
CA LEU A 87 -8.18 0.77 14.03
C LEU A 87 -8.70 -0.18 12.96
N LYS A 88 -9.94 -0.61 13.10
CA LYS A 88 -10.61 -1.41 12.09
C LYS A 88 -11.71 -0.61 11.41
N VAL A 89 -11.35 0.02 10.28
CA VAL A 89 -12.30 0.75 9.44
C VAL A 89 -12.95 -0.22 8.45
N VAL A 90 -14.28 -0.22 8.42
CA VAL A 90 -15.04 -1.15 7.58
C VAL A 90 -16.11 -0.44 6.77
N VAL A 91 -16.40 -0.99 5.59
CA VAL A 91 -17.59 -0.67 4.80
C VAL A 91 -18.39 -1.94 4.58
N ASP A 92 -19.64 -1.95 5.05
CA ASP A 92 -20.50 -3.13 4.97
C ASP A 92 -21.40 -3.06 3.73
N LEU A 93 -21.17 -4.01 2.82
CA LEU A 93 -21.92 -4.25 1.60
C LEU A 93 -22.53 -5.66 1.59
N SER A 94 -22.74 -6.26 2.77
CA SER A 94 -23.36 -7.59 2.89
C SER A 94 -24.73 -7.58 2.20
N GLY A 95 -25.00 -8.64 1.43
CA GLY A 95 -26.26 -8.79 0.71
C GLY A 95 -26.46 -7.84 -0.48
N LYS A 96 -25.48 -6.98 -0.82
CA LYS A 96 -25.54 -6.13 -1.99
C LYS A 96 -25.21 -6.92 -3.26
N LYS A 97 -25.86 -6.53 -4.37
CA LYS A 97 -25.59 -7.06 -5.73
C LYS A 97 -24.59 -6.16 -6.44
N ALA A 98 -24.17 -6.54 -7.64
CA ALA A 98 -23.35 -5.68 -8.49
C ALA A 98 -24.03 -4.31 -8.70
N GLY A 99 -23.27 -3.23 -8.60
CA GLY A 99 -23.76 -1.85 -8.69
C GLY A 99 -22.81 -0.84 -8.05
N LYS A 100 -23.17 0.45 -8.17
CA LYS A 100 -22.44 1.55 -7.54
C LYS A 100 -23.10 1.92 -6.23
N TYR A 101 -22.32 2.07 -5.18
CA TYR A 101 -22.78 2.38 -3.84
C TYR A 101 -22.03 3.55 -3.23
N GLN A 102 -22.74 4.32 -2.41
CA GLN A 102 -22.19 5.32 -1.53
C GLN A 102 -22.50 4.87 -0.10
N LYS A 103 -21.46 4.71 0.73
CA LYS A 103 -21.59 4.23 2.10
C LYS A 103 -20.65 5.00 3.02
N LYS A 104 -21.14 5.28 4.23
CA LYS A 104 -20.28 5.80 5.29
C LYS A 104 -19.37 4.70 5.81
N TYR A 105 -18.15 5.06 6.11
CA TYR A 105 -17.22 4.20 6.83
C TYR A 105 -17.67 4.03 8.28
N GLN A 106 -17.29 2.91 8.89
CA GLN A 106 -17.52 2.60 10.29
C GLN A 106 -16.22 2.16 10.94
N VAL A 107 -15.94 2.63 12.15
CA VAL A 107 -14.83 2.11 12.96
C VAL A 107 -15.40 1.03 13.88
N ARG A 108 -14.83 -0.18 13.84
CA ARG A 108 -15.19 -1.29 14.72
C ARG A 108 -14.16 -1.45 15.83
N GLY A 109 -14.62 -1.89 17.02
CA GLY A 109 -13.73 -2.19 18.14
C GLY A 109 -13.16 -0.96 18.84
N ILE A 110 -13.71 0.23 18.59
CA ILE A 110 -13.31 1.45 19.29
C ILE A 110 -13.99 1.54 20.67
N ASP A 111 -13.25 2.00 21.67
CA ASP A 111 -13.75 2.17 23.04
C ASP A 111 -14.91 3.17 23.13
N SER A 112 -15.87 2.88 24.00
CA SER A 112 -16.94 3.83 24.34
C SER A 112 -16.33 5.14 24.89
N GLY A 113 -16.82 6.28 24.40
CA GLY A 113 -16.34 7.62 24.78
C GLY A 113 -15.24 8.16 23.85
N ILE A 114 -14.81 7.42 22.82
CA ILE A 114 -14.06 7.95 21.69
C ILE A 114 -15.03 8.24 20.55
N ASN A 115 -15.05 9.47 20.08
CA ASN A 115 -15.73 9.86 18.84
C ASN A 115 -14.73 9.82 17.69
N TYR A 116 -15.20 9.51 16.49
CA TYR A 116 -14.37 9.48 15.32
C TYR A 116 -14.99 10.23 14.14
N GLN A 117 -14.13 10.76 13.29
CA GLN A 117 -14.47 11.36 12.01
C GLN A 117 -13.49 10.85 10.95
N ILE A 118 -14.01 10.34 9.85
CA ILE A 118 -13.21 9.73 8.78
C ILE A 118 -13.16 10.66 7.57
N LYS A 119 -12.00 10.77 6.95
CA LYS A 119 -11.80 11.54 5.71
C LYS A 119 -11.24 10.62 4.61
N PRO A 120 -11.94 10.51 3.46
CA PRO A 120 -13.24 11.09 3.14
C PRO A 120 -14.37 10.45 3.97
N GLU A 121 -15.49 11.15 4.21
CA GLU A 121 -16.61 10.65 5.05
C GLU A 121 -17.38 9.52 4.38
N VAL A 122 -17.42 9.50 3.06
CA VAL A 122 -18.24 8.58 2.27
C VAL A 122 -17.35 7.82 1.28
N ALA A 123 -17.48 6.50 1.30
CA ALA A 123 -16.90 5.61 0.30
C ALA A 123 -17.76 5.57 -0.96
N HIS A 124 -17.14 5.80 -2.12
CA HIS A 124 -17.73 5.54 -3.43
C HIS A 124 -17.23 4.18 -3.93
N ILE A 125 -18.11 3.19 -3.96
CA ILE A 125 -17.74 1.80 -4.18
C ILE A 125 -18.43 1.30 -5.44
N ASN A 126 -17.69 0.57 -6.26
CA ASN A 126 -18.24 -0.14 -7.39
C ASN A 126 -18.07 -1.65 -7.17
N LEU A 127 -19.19 -2.37 -7.04
CA LEU A 127 -19.25 -3.82 -7.00
C LEU A 127 -19.57 -4.33 -8.40
N GLU A 128 -18.78 -5.26 -8.91
CA GLU A 128 -18.97 -5.90 -10.20
C GLU A 128 -19.12 -7.40 -10.01
N ASN A 129 -19.79 -8.07 -10.97
CA ASN A 129 -19.77 -9.51 -11.02
C ASN A 129 -18.33 -10.00 -11.20
N LYS A 130 -17.93 -10.95 -10.38
CA LYS A 130 -16.61 -11.56 -10.45
C LYS A 130 -16.59 -12.59 -11.56
N ILE A 131 -15.72 -12.42 -12.53
CA ILE A 131 -15.56 -13.36 -13.64
C ILE A 131 -14.10 -13.77 -13.80
N THR A 132 -13.88 -14.88 -14.47
CA THR A 132 -12.55 -15.36 -14.86
C THR A 132 -12.46 -15.50 -16.36
N ARG A 133 -11.38 -15.01 -16.96
CA ARG A 133 -11.05 -15.16 -18.38
C ARG A 133 -9.66 -15.72 -18.57
N VAL A 134 -9.47 -16.53 -19.63
CA VAL A 134 -8.15 -16.93 -20.09
C VAL A 134 -7.66 -15.88 -21.08
N MET A 135 -6.46 -15.35 -20.86
CA MET A 135 -5.90 -14.28 -21.67
C MET A 135 -4.44 -14.56 -22.01
N HIS A 136 -3.99 -14.10 -23.19
CA HIS A 136 -2.61 -14.23 -23.62
C HIS A 136 -1.70 -13.23 -22.94
N VAL A 137 -0.49 -13.68 -22.58
CA VAL A 137 0.55 -12.87 -21.99
C VAL A 137 1.54 -12.45 -23.06
N GLN A 138 1.95 -11.18 -23.04
CA GLN A 138 2.95 -10.62 -23.94
C GLN A 138 4.25 -10.34 -23.17
N PRO A 139 5.41 -10.64 -23.77
CA PRO A 139 6.70 -10.25 -23.19
C PRO A 139 6.83 -8.72 -23.19
N ASP A 140 7.30 -8.16 -22.08
CA ASP A 140 7.61 -6.74 -21.97
C ASP A 140 9.06 -6.56 -21.50
N ILE A 141 9.93 -6.34 -22.45
CA ILE A 141 11.34 -6.07 -22.19
C ILE A 141 11.54 -4.59 -22.48
N SER A 142 11.67 -3.80 -21.42
CA SER A 142 11.90 -2.37 -21.55
C SER A 142 13.22 -2.12 -22.29
N SER A 143 13.26 -1.08 -23.10
CA SER A 143 14.49 -0.63 -23.79
C SER A 143 15.65 -0.35 -22.81
N ASN A 144 15.33 -0.01 -21.57
CA ASN A 144 16.30 0.20 -20.50
C ASN A 144 16.89 -1.11 -19.94
N SER A 145 16.15 -2.22 -20.09
CA SER A 145 16.58 -3.55 -19.65
C SER A 145 17.40 -4.30 -20.71
N LEU A 146 17.45 -3.81 -21.94
CA LEU A 146 18.28 -4.37 -23.02
C LEU A 146 19.59 -3.59 -23.12
N ASP A 147 20.73 -4.30 -23.22
CA ASP A 147 22.00 -3.65 -23.52
C ASP A 147 21.95 -3.06 -24.95
N PRO A 148 22.31 -1.77 -25.17
CA PRO A 148 22.23 -1.11 -26.47
C PRO A 148 23.04 -1.78 -27.58
N LYS A 149 23.98 -2.66 -27.24
CA LYS A 149 24.80 -3.42 -28.19
C LYS A 149 24.08 -4.65 -28.76
N TYR A 150 22.90 -4.97 -28.22
CA TYR A 150 22.14 -6.16 -28.58
C TYR A 150 20.75 -5.81 -29.07
N LYS A 151 20.17 -6.64 -29.88
CA LYS A 151 18.75 -6.63 -30.25
C LYS A 151 18.12 -7.98 -29.91
N ILE A 152 16.83 -7.96 -29.64
CA ILE A 152 16.07 -9.19 -29.42
C ILE A 152 15.83 -9.86 -30.75
N SER A 153 16.24 -11.13 -30.87
CA SER A 153 16.00 -11.95 -32.06
C SER A 153 14.77 -12.85 -31.88
N LYS A 154 14.57 -13.38 -30.69
CA LYS A 154 13.42 -14.23 -30.36
C LYS A 154 13.00 -14.06 -28.90
N GLN A 155 11.70 -14.15 -28.65
CA GLN A 155 11.15 -14.19 -27.30
C GLN A 155 10.01 -15.22 -27.24
N SER A 156 9.89 -15.90 -26.11
CA SER A 156 8.82 -16.88 -25.86
C SER A 156 8.46 -16.87 -24.37
N ILE A 157 7.19 -17.19 -24.10
CA ILE A 157 6.63 -17.23 -22.75
C ILE A 157 6.00 -18.61 -22.53
N SER A 158 6.14 -19.14 -21.33
CA SER A 158 5.51 -20.40 -20.94
C SER A 158 5.00 -20.30 -19.49
N PRO A 159 3.69 -20.51 -19.23
CA PRO A 159 2.62 -20.68 -20.22
C PRO A 159 2.29 -19.40 -21.00
N GLU A 160 1.80 -19.52 -22.23
CA GLU A 160 1.42 -18.36 -23.06
C GLU A 160 0.10 -17.70 -22.63
N THR A 161 -0.70 -18.42 -21.85
CA THR A 161 -1.99 -17.94 -21.35
C THR A 161 -2.10 -18.11 -19.86
N VAL A 162 -2.79 -17.18 -19.22
CA VAL A 162 -3.08 -17.20 -17.78
C VAL A 162 -4.57 -16.95 -17.53
N LYS A 163 -5.07 -17.40 -16.37
CA LYS A 163 -6.43 -17.09 -15.90
C LYS A 163 -6.39 -15.77 -15.16
N VAL A 164 -7.23 -14.83 -15.59
CA VAL A 164 -7.39 -13.52 -14.95
C VAL A 164 -8.77 -13.45 -14.33
N THR A 165 -8.84 -13.16 -13.04
CA THR A 165 -10.08 -13.06 -12.26
C THR A 165 -10.22 -11.64 -11.71
N GLY A 166 -11.39 -11.03 -11.85
CA GLY A 166 -11.70 -9.68 -11.37
C GLY A 166 -13.13 -9.28 -11.71
N GLY A 167 -13.43 -8.00 -11.61
CA GLY A 167 -14.72 -7.46 -12.00
C GLY A 167 -14.94 -7.51 -13.50
N GLU A 168 -16.16 -7.76 -13.92
CA GLU A 168 -16.51 -7.96 -15.34
C GLU A 168 -16.09 -6.74 -16.19
N GLN A 169 -16.39 -5.53 -15.76
CA GLN A 169 -16.03 -4.33 -16.48
C GLN A 169 -14.52 -4.05 -16.41
N GLN A 170 -13.92 -4.36 -15.27
CA GLN A 170 -12.47 -4.25 -15.09
C GLN A 170 -11.72 -5.15 -16.08
N LEU A 171 -12.14 -6.42 -16.24
CA LEU A 171 -11.53 -7.34 -17.20
C LEU A 171 -11.75 -6.92 -18.67
N LYS A 172 -12.87 -6.25 -18.99
CA LYS A 172 -13.10 -5.67 -20.33
C LYS A 172 -12.13 -4.53 -20.64
N ASN A 173 -11.65 -3.84 -19.63
CA ASN A 173 -10.72 -2.73 -19.78
C ASN A 173 -9.25 -3.17 -19.91
N ILE A 174 -8.93 -4.45 -19.67
CA ILE A 174 -7.58 -4.97 -19.88
C ILE A 174 -7.25 -4.89 -21.37
N ALA A 175 -6.22 -4.12 -21.68
CA ALA A 175 -5.67 -4.02 -23.03
C ALA A 175 -4.44 -4.92 -23.20
N TYR A 176 -3.64 -5.06 -22.14
CA TYR A 176 -2.37 -5.79 -22.18
C TYR A 176 -2.19 -6.62 -20.92
N LEU A 177 -1.70 -7.86 -21.09
CA LEU A 177 -1.07 -8.65 -20.04
C LEU A 177 0.42 -8.72 -20.38
N LYS A 178 1.26 -8.16 -19.53
CA LYS A 178 2.69 -8.03 -19.76
C LYS A 178 3.47 -8.87 -18.77
N ALA A 179 4.45 -9.64 -19.26
CA ALA A 179 5.41 -10.37 -18.45
C ALA A 179 6.73 -9.61 -18.43
N THR A 180 7.17 -9.20 -17.25
CA THR A 180 8.40 -8.43 -17.04
C THR A 180 9.33 -9.20 -16.12
N PHE A 181 10.62 -9.29 -16.44
CA PHE A 181 11.59 -9.93 -15.55
C PHE A 181 11.60 -9.31 -14.16
N LYS A 182 11.65 -10.15 -13.14
CA LYS A 182 11.78 -9.71 -11.73
C LYS A 182 13.08 -8.95 -11.48
N ASN A 183 14.16 -9.41 -12.12
CA ASN A 183 15.48 -8.81 -11.94
C ASN A 183 15.71 -7.74 -13.00
N SER A 184 16.04 -6.53 -12.55
CA SER A 184 16.33 -5.37 -13.41
C SER A 184 17.71 -5.45 -14.10
N SER A 185 18.34 -6.62 -14.20
CA SER A 185 19.63 -6.80 -14.85
C SER A 185 19.53 -6.54 -16.34
N LYS A 186 20.53 -5.88 -16.92
CA LYS A 186 20.57 -5.67 -18.38
C LYS A 186 20.71 -7.00 -19.10
N VAL A 187 19.79 -7.24 -20.02
CA VAL A 187 19.81 -8.42 -20.90
C VAL A 187 20.89 -8.19 -21.98
N ASN A 188 22.01 -8.90 -21.86
CA ASN A 188 23.15 -8.85 -22.80
C ASN A 188 23.56 -10.23 -23.32
N LYS A 189 22.81 -11.26 -22.96
CA LYS A 189 22.94 -12.65 -23.37
C LYS A 189 21.58 -13.32 -23.41
N ASP A 190 21.52 -14.49 -24.00
CA ASP A 190 20.32 -15.33 -23.93
C ASP A 190 19.94 -15.55 -22.47
N THR A 191 18.70 -15.18 -22.14
CA THR A 191 18.16 -15.19 -20.80
C THR A 191 16.89 -16.03 -20.77
N ASN A 192 16.78 -16.90 -19.77
CA ASN A 192 15.56 -17.63 -19.45
C ASN A 192 15.33 -17.51 -17.95
N ASP A 193 14.34 -16.73 -17.55
CA ASP A 193 14.08 -16.43 -16.14
C ASP A 193 12.58 -16.23 -15.89
N VAL A 194 12.23 -16.18 -14.62
CA VAL A 194 10.84 -15.95 -14.16
C VAL A 194 10.49 -14.48 -14.36
N ALA A 195 9.31 -14.24 -14.91
CA ALA A 195 8.73 -12.93 -15.15
C ALA A 195 7.38 -12.78 -14.46
N ASP A 196 7.15 -11.64 -13.82
CA ASP A 196 5.87 -11.29 -13.22
C ASP A 196 4.88 -10.84 -14.28
N VAL A 197 3.65 -11.36 -14.21
CA VAL A 197 2.56 -10.96 -15.10
C VAL A 197 1.74 -9.86 -14.46
N SER A 198 1.55 -8.76 -15.19
CA SER A 198 0.71 -7.63 -14.77
C SER A 198 -0.30 -7.27 -15.86
N ALA A 199 -1.49 -6.83 -15.44
CA ALA A 199 -2.54 -6.38 -16.35
C ALA A 199 -2.55 -4.85 -16.45
N PHE A 200 -2.75 -4.33 -17.66
CA PHE A 200 -2.77 -2.90 -17.94
C PHE A 200 -3.96 -2.52 -18.83
N ASP A 201 -4.48 -1.32 -18.62
CA ASP A 201 -5.45 -0.70 -19.51
C ASP A 201 -4.76 -0.07 -20.75
N LYS A 202 -5.56 0.58 -21.61
CA LYS A 202 -5.05 1.27 -22.83
C LYS A 202 -4.14 2.45 -22.51
N GLN A 203 -4.26 3.05 -21.34
CA GLN A 203 -3.43 4.15 -20.86
C GLN A 203 -2.19 3.67 -20.09
N LEU A 204 -1.95 2.35 -20.05
CA LEU A 204 -0.88 1.68 -19.30
C LEU A 204 -0.99 1.84 -17.78
N ASN A 205 -2.18 2.13 -17.25
CA ASN A 205 -2.42 2.03 -15.81
C ASN A 205 -2.52 0.56 -15.42
N LYS A 206 -1.83 0.20 -14.34
CA LYS A 206 -1.90 -1.17 -13.79
C LYS A 206 -3.27 -1.42 -13.17
N LEU A 207 -3.87 -2.56 -13.52
CA LEU A 207 -5.16 -3.00 -12.99
C LEU A 207 -4.97 -4.02 -11.87
N ASN A 208 -5.68 -3.83 -10.76
CA ASN A 208 -5.64 -4.75 -9.62
C ASN A 208 -6.59 -5.93 -9.87
N VAL A 209 -6.08 -6.97 -10.50
CA VAL A 209 -6.78 -8.22 -10.83
C VAL A 209 -5.98 -9.42 -10.34
N SER A 210 -6.67 -10.54 -10.06
CA SER A 210 -5.99 -11.79 -9.70
C SER A 210 -5.57 -12.53 -10.96
N ILE A 211 -4.29 -12.86 -11.06
CA ILE A 211 -3.71 -13.58 -12.22
C ILE A 211 -3.17 -14.92 -11.73
N ASN A 212 -3.50 -15.99 -12.43
CA ASN A 212 -3.03 -17.34 -12.09
C ASN A 212 -2.63 -18.13 -13.35
N PRO A 213 -1.36 -18.58 -13.48
CA PRO A 213 -0.24 -18.19 -12.61
C PRO A 213 0.11 -16.70 -12.76
N ASN A 214 0.58 -16.08 -11.66
CA ASN A 214 1.05 -14.69 -11.66
C ASN A 214 2.50 -14.54 -12.14
N GLU A 215 3.18 -15.65 -12.34
CA GLU A 215 4.55 -15.76 -12.84
C GLU A 215 4.60 -16.71 -14.03
N VAL A 216 5.44 -16.41 -15.00
CA VAL A 216 5.68 -17.20 -16.19
C VAL A 216 7.17 -17.27 -16.50
N ASN A 217 7.61 -18.31 -17.22
CA ASN A 217 8.99 -18.36 -17.73
C ASN A 217 9.08 -17.52 -19.00
N LEU A 218 9.95 -16.53 -19.01
CA LEU A 218 10.24 -15.66 -20.15
C LEU A 218 11.64 -15.98 -20.69
N LYS A 219 11.69 -16.46 -21.95
CA LYS A 219 12.93 -16.72 -22.65
C LYS A 219 13.14 -15.66 -23.71
N VAL A 220 14.32 -15.03 -23.67
CA VAL A 220 14.77 -14.00 -24.61
C VAL A 220 16.07 -14.42 -25.21
N THR A 221 16.14 -14.43 -26.54
CA THR A 221 17.38 -14.63 -27.30
C THR A 221 17.79 -13.30 -27.89
N VAL A 222 19.07 -12.94 -27.72
CA VAL A 222 19.61 -11.69 -28.19
C VAL A 222 20.74 -11.92 -29.18
N GLU A 223 20.90 -11.01 -30.13
CA GLU A 223 22.00 -11.01 -31.05
C GLU A 223 22.68 -9.63 -31.06
N PRO A 224 24.00 -9.58 -31.34
CA PRO A 224 24.72 -8.31 -31.41
C PRO A 224 24.14 -7.36 -32.46
N PHE A 225 24.02 -6.09 -32.11
CA PHE A 225 23.60 -5.07 -33.07
C PHE A 225 24.74 -4.70 -33.99
N SER A 226 24.88 -5.37 -35.16
CA SER A 226 25.89 -5.04 -36.16
C SER A 226 25.41 -3.86 -37.00
N LYS A 227 26.07 -2.70 -36.88
CA LYS A 227 25.94 -1.63 -37.89
C LYS A 227 26.71 -2.06 -39.10
N MET A 228 26.08 -2.32 -40.24
CA MET A 228 26.75 -2.44 -41.50
C MET A 228 27.35 -1.08 -41.87
N VAL A 229 28.67 -0.92 -41.66
CA VAL A 229 29.42 0.22 -42.18
C VAL A 229 29.71 -0.10 -43.66
N LYS A 230 29.02 0.56 -44.59
CA LYS A 230 29.42 0.56 -45.99
C LYS A 230 30.75 1.28 -46.09
N VAL A 231 31.85 0.52 -46.11
CA VAL A 231 33.17 1.06 -46.42
C VAL A 231 33.21 1.33 -47.94
N ARG A 232 33.10 2.59 -48.33
CA ARG A 232 33.44 3.01 -49.69
C ARG A 232 34.95 2.92 -49.82
N LYS A 233 35.46 1.90 -50.54
CA LYS A 233 36.84 1.86 -51.01
C LYS A 233 37.05 3.04 -51.98
N LYS A 234 37.81 4.03 -51.55
CA LYS A 234 38.30 5.10 -52.43
C LYS A 234 39.46 4.51 -53.27
N THR A 235 39.20 4.14 -54.51
CA THR A 235 40.24 3.72 -55.44
C THR A 235 40.90 4.99 -55.87
N THR A 236 42.12 5.23 -55.40
CA THR A 236 43.02 6.29 -55.96
C THR A 236 43.64 5.73 -57.22
N GLY A 237 43.16 6.15 -58.39
CA GLY A 237 43.79 5.86 -59.64
C GLY A 237 45.10 6.64 -59.72
N LYS A 238 46.22 5.97 -59.88
CA LYS A 238 47.45 6.58 -60.34
C LYS A 238 47.26 6.87 -61.85
N LEU A 239 47.34 8.13 -62.25
CA LEU A 239 47.66 8.51 -63.58
C LEU A 239 49.14 8.22 -63.79
N ASN A 240 49.46 7.38 -64.72
CA ASN A 240 50.80 7.31 -65.33
C ASN A 240 50.78 8.16 -66.61
N GLU A 241 51.77 9.03 -66.71
CA GLU A 241 52.17 9.71 -67.90
C GLU A 241 52.67 8.71 -68.95
#